data_3e11cbe072b2bde650c538700f4b3580
#
_entry.id   3e11cbe072b2bde650c538700f4b3580
#
_cell.length_a   1.000
_cell.length_b   1.000
_cell.length_c   1.000
_cell.angle_alpha   90.00
_cell.angle_beta   90.00
_cell.angle_gamma   90.00
#
_symmetry.space_group_name_H-M   'P 1'
#
loop_
_entity.id
_entity.type
_entity.pdbx_description
1 polymer ?
#
loop_
_entity_poly.entity_id
_entity_poly.type
_entity_poly.pdbx_seq_one_letter_code
_entity_poly.pdbx_strand_id
1 'polypeptide(L)'
;MFFIAFSSQIIRGKNECKSGDELIEKLDRRVANDARLREKISFFILKDPFPNPEEQMLDPLNWPQVLFVAGPDVARDPAPILRTIISAFGIATSWYGSIYPFLVNPKLLDRATEAMELADAGMPTDLSWLSEMSIPLFISFMAMQLIHEIAHQIVAKSRNFEATIPTLVPSVMSGITSSITSLKSSPKNKQDLVDFAVAGPLTGMIGSILLLCYGLTLTATADSSMVQTFPGIPLVILRQSSLGGGLIDIFLGNGVLNVPASAEGAQALASTLIALHPFAVAGFFALVVNALALVPAGRKFRLYWK
;
A
#
# COMPACT_ATOMS: atom_id res chain seq x y z
N MET A 1 -8.89 -8.05 12.64
CA MET A 1 -9.68 -8.99 11.84
C MET A 1 -11.14 -8.80 12.24
N PHE A 2 -11.85 -7.88 11.56
CA PHE A 2 -13.25 -7.62 11.84
C PHE A 2 -14.09 -8.63 11.06
N PHE A 3 -14.69 -9.61 11.75
CA PHE A 3 -15.75 -10.43 11.20
C PHE A 3 -17.03 -9.58 11.17
N ILE A 4 -17.34 -9.03 10.01
CA ILE A 4 -18.66 -8.50 9.75
C ILE A 4 -19.56 -9.73 9.52
N ALA A 5 -20.60 -9.90 10.33
CA ALA A 5 -21.58 -10.94 10.18
C ALA A 5 -22.40 -10.65 8.92
N PHE A 6 -21.94 -11.20 7.79
CA PHE A 6 -22.70 -11.22 6.54
C PHE A 6 -23.72 -12.35 6.59
N SER A 7 -24.89 -12.14 5.99
CA SER A 7 -25.81 -13.21 5.66
C SER A 7 -25.19 -14.08 4.54
N SER A 8 -24.21 -14.89 4.90
CA SER A 8 -23.50 -15.77 3.98
C SER A 8 -23.75 -17.21 4.38
N GLN A 9 -23.89 -18.09 3.39
CA GLN A 9 -24.04 -19.51 3.58
C GLN A 9 -22.90 -20.26 2.89
N ILE A 10 -22.40 -21.29 3.57
CA ILE A 10 -21.43 -22.22 3.02
C ILE A 10 -22.19 -23.50 2.65
N ILE A 11 -22.15 -23.87 1.38
CA ILE A 11 -22.76 -25.10 0.86
C ILE A 11 -21.64 -26.08 0.57
N ARG A 12 -21.70 -27.23 1.24
CA ARG A 12 -20.82 -28.37 0.99
C ARG A 12 -21.56 -29.40 0.12
N GLY A 13 -20.86 -29.99 -0.82
CA GLY A 13 -21.41 -30.96 -1.71
C GLY A 13 -20.47 -31.32 -2.85
N LYS A 14 -20.86 -32.29 -3.66
CA LYS A 14 -20.11 -32.72 -4.84
C LYS A 14 -20.48 -31.85 -6.02
N ASN A 15 -19.46 -31.23 -6.66
CA ASN A 15 -19.65 -30.50 -7.91
C ASN A 15 -19.85 -31.54 -9.06
N GLU A 16 -21.02 -31.52 -9.69
CA GLU A 16 -21.34 -32.37 -10.84
C GLU A 16 -20.99 -31.71 -12.18
N CYS A 17 -20.56 -30.42 -12.17
CA CYS A 17 -20.09 -29.75 -13.34
C CYS A 17 -18.62 -30.08 -13.63
N LYS A 18 -18.18 -29.90 -14.88
CA LYS A 18 -16.80 -30.17 -15.30
C LYS A 18 -15.77 -29.25 -14.60
N SER A 19 -16.19 -28.05 -14.21
CA SER A 19 -15.36 -27.09 -13.46
C SER A 19 -16.18 -26.26 -12.49
N GLY A 20 -15.50 -25.59 -11.56
CA GLY A 20 -16.14 -24.62 -10.67
C GLY A 20 -16.72 -23.42 -11.42
N ASP A 21 -16.06 -22.99 -12.48
CA ASP A 21 -16.52 -21.86 -13.28
C ASP A 21 -17.83 -22.19 -14.03
N GLU A 22 -17.96 -23.42 -14.54
CA GLU A 22 -19.22 -23.89 -15.15
C GLU A 22 -20.36 -23.93 -14.12
N LEU A 23 -20.09 -24.32 -12.90
CA LEU A 23 -21.06 -24.31 -11.82
C LEU A 23 -21.53 -22.88 -11.51
N ILE A 24 -20.60 -21.94 -11.35
CA ILE A 24 -20.92 -20.53 -11.10
C ILE A 24 -21.74 -19.96 -12.26
N GLU A 25 -21.34 -20.19 -13.50
CA GLU A 25 -22.08 -19.69 -14.68
C GLU A 25 -23.51 -20.21 -14.73
N LYS A 26 -23.73 -21.49 -14.40
CA LYS A 26 -25.08 -22.08 -14.33
C LYS A 26 -25.92 -21.45 -13.22
N LEU A 27 -25.30 -21.20 -12.06
CA LEU A 27 -25.97 -20.58 -10.93
C LEU A 27 -26.32 -19.12 -11.23
N ASP A 28 -25.39 -18.36 -11.78
CA ASP A 28 -25.61 -16.96 -12.18
C ASP A 28 -26.73 -16.83 -13.21
N ARG A 29 -26.78 -17.72 -14.22
CA ARG A 29 -27.88 -17.77 -15.19
C ARG A 29 -29.23 -18.03 -14.55
N ARG A 30 -29.29 -18.94 -13.54
CA ARG A 30 -30.54 -19.22 -12.83
C ARG A 30 -30.99 -18.04 -11.99
N VAL A 31 -30.07 -17.39 -11.28
CA VAL A 31 -30.35 -16.22 -10.46
C VAL A 31 -30.71 -15.00 -11.32
N ALA A 32 -30.09 -14.83 -12.48
CA ALA A 32 -30.41 -13.74 -13.41
C ALA A 32 -31.86 -13.80 -13.94
N ASN A 33 -32.45 -14.99 -13.97
CA ASN A 33 -33.84 -15.20 -14.39
C ASN A 33 -34.85 -14.95 -13.24
N ASP A 34 -34.39 -14.86 -12.00
CA ASP A 34 -35.25 -14.54 -10.83
C ASP A 34 -35.09 -13.08 -10.44
N ALA A 35 -36.13 -12.27 -10.70
CA ALA A 35 -36.13 -10.84 -10.40
C ALA A 35 -35.92 -10.50 -8.91
N ARG A 36 -36.15 -11.46 -7.99
CA ARG A 36 -35.96 -11.28 -6.54
C ARG A 36 -34.50 -11.48 -6.11
N LEU A 37 -33.75 -12.30 -6.85
CA LEU A 37 -32.40 -12.70 -6.51
C LEU A 37 -31.33 -12.01 -7.38
N ARG A 38 -31.75 -11.52 -8.54
CA ARG A 38 -30.89 -10.81 -9.48
C ARG A 38 -30.15 -9.66 -8.79
N GLU A 39 -28.83 -9.62 -8.97
CA GLU A 39 -27.92 -8.61 -8.38
C GLU A 39 -27.84 -8.63 -6.84
N LYS A 40 -28.56 -9.55 -6.19
CA LYS A 40 -28.57 -9.66 -4.72
C LYS A 40 -27.72 -10.81 -4.17
N ILE A 41 -27.32 -11.74 -5.01
CA ILE A 41 -26.56 -12.92 -4.60
C ILE A 41 -25.32 -13.06 -5.46
N SER A 42 -24.20 -13.35 -4.83
CA SER A 42 -22.93 -13.66 -5.48
C SER A 42 -22.44 -15.03 -5.05
N PHE A 43 -21.88 -15.80 -5.99
CA PHE A 43 -21.36 -17.13 -5.75
C PHE A 43 -19.84 -17.14 -5.83
N PHE A 44 -19.19 -17.85 -4.89
CA PHE A 44 -17.77 -18.03 -4.86
C PHE A 44 -17.44 -19.49 -4.55
N ILE A 45 -16.45 -20.06 -5.23
CA ILE A 45 -15.89 -21.34 -4.84
C ILE A 45 -14.61 -21.06 -4.06
N LEU A 46 -14.60 -21.45 -2.82
CA LEU A 46 -13.50 -21.25 -1.89
C LEU A 46 -12.99 -22.60 -1.37
N LYS A 47 -11.77 -22.63 -0.88
CA LYS A 47 -11.30 -23.75 -0.06
C LYS A 47 -12.13 -23.80 1.23
N ASP A 48 -12.53 -25.00 1.64
CA ASP A 48 -13.29 -25.15 2.89
C ASP A 48 -12.46 -24.62 4.06
N PRO A 49 -12.92 -23.57 4.77
CA PRO A 49 -12.22 -23.04 5.93
C PRO A 49 -12.20 -24.02 7.13
N PHE A 50 -13.12 -25.01 7.12
CA PHE A 50 -13.28 -26.01 8.16
C PHE A 50 -13.43 -27.42 7.54
N PRO A 51 -12.38 -27.92 6.86
CA PRO A 51 -12.45 -29.22 6.21
C PRO A 51 -12.60 -30.34 7.24
N ASN A 52 -13.25 -31.42 6.83
CA ASN A 52 -13.28 -32.63 7.66
C ASN A 52 -11.84 -33.17 7.81
N PRO A 53 -11.32 -33.38 9.03
CA PRO A 53 -9.96 -33.89 9.24
C PRO A 53 -9.67 -35.21 8.51
N GLU A 54 -10.66 -36.06 8.38
CA GLU A 54 -10.51 -37.35 7.68
C GLU A 54 -10.30 -37.15 6.18
N GLU A 55 -11.05 -36.25 5.54
CA GLU A 55 -10.89 -35.93 4.12
C GLU A 55 -9.54 -35.26 3.85
N GLN A 56 -9.07 -34.41 4.76
CA GLN A 56 -7.79 -33.75 4.65
C GLN A 56 -6.59 -34.70 4.80
N MET A 57 -6.73 -35.74 5.61
CA MET A 57 -5.72 -36.81 5.75
C MET A 57 -5.63 -37.71 4.51
N LEU A 58 -6.76 -37.95 3.83
CA LEU A 58 -6.81 -38.81 2.64
C LEU A 58 -6.17 -38.13 1.41
N ASP A 59 -6.32 -36.81 1.26
CA ASP A 59 -5.73 -36.07 0.13
C ASP A 59 -5.24 -34.70 0.59
N PRO A 60 -4.01 -34.60 1.15
CA PRO A 60 -3.45 -33.35 1.63
C PRO A 60 -3.21 -32.32 0.53
N LEU A 61 -3.15 -32.74 -0.74
CA LEU A 61 -2.88 -31.86 -1.87
C LEU A 61 -4.17 -31.29 -2.49
N ASN A 62 -5.30 -31.95 -2.31
CA ASN A 62 -6.57 -31.57 -2.89
C ASN A 62 -7.54 -31.06 -1.81
N TRP A 63 -7.34 -29.81 -1.42
CA TRP A 63 -8.15 -29.17 -0.38
C TRP A 63 -9.64 -29.13 -0.80
N PRO A 64 -10.58 -29.61 0.03
CA PRO A 64 -11.99 -29.61 -0.31
C PRO A 64 -12.48 -28.18 -0.58
N GLN A 65 -13.35 -28.05 -1.59
CA GLN A 65 -13.93 -26.79 -2.00
C GLN A 65 -15.38 -26.69 -1.55
N VAL A 66 -15.79 -25.48 -1.22
CA VAL A 66 -17.16 -25.15 -0.83
C VAL A 66 -17.70 -24.03 -1.70
N LEU A 67 -19.01 -24.09 -1.97
CA LEU A 67 -19.72 -22.97 -2.57
C LEU A 67 -20.10 -21.98 -1.46
N PHE A 68 -19.55 -20.79 -1.55
CA PHE A 68 -19.89 -19.69 -0.67
C PHE A 68 -20.91 -18.80 -1.37
N VAL A 69 -22.07 -18.63 -0.75
CA VAL A 69 -23.16 -17.79 -1.25
C VAL A 69 -23.20 -16.51 -0.40
N ALA A 70 -22.95 -15.39 -1.03
CA ALA A 70 -22.94 -14.09 -0.39
C ALA A 70 -24.19 -13.28 -0.79
N GLY A 71 -24.90 -12.74 0.19
CA GLY A 71 -26.10 -11.93 -0.02
C GLY A 71 -25.81 -10.47 -0.35
N PRO A 72 -26.85 -9.65 -0.56
CA PRO A 72 -26.73 -8.27 -1.03
C PRO A 72 -25.97 -7.35 -0.09
N ASP A 73 -25.90 -7.69 1.18
CA ASP A 73 -25.24 -6.88 2.22
C ASP A 73 -23.70 -7.00 2.18
N VAL A 74 -23.14 -7.88 1.35
CA VAL A 74 -21.68 -7.98 1.13
C VAL A 74 -21.12 -6.70 0.53
N ALA A 75 -21.93 -6.01 -0.27
CA ALA A 75 -21.55 -4.77 -0.94
C ALA A 75 -21.86 -3.50 -0.13
N ARG A 76 -22.46 -3.64 1.06
CA ARG A 76 -22.80 -2.48 1.88
C ARG A 76 -21.54 -1.81 2.39
N ASP A 77 -21.32 -0.56 1.99
CA ASP A 77 -20.21 0.25 2.46
C ASP A 77 -20.35 0.47 3.99
N PRO A 78 -19.54 -0.18 4.82
CA PRO A 78 -19.69 -0.03 6.27
C PRO A 78 -19.26 1.37 6.67
N ALA A 79 -20.20 2.17 7.11
CA ALA A 79 -20.00 3.46 7.75
C ALA A 79 -19.14 4.46 6.93
N PRO A 80 -19.70 5.15 5.91
CA PRO A 80 -18.97 6.12 5.11
C PRO A 80 -18.34 7.24 5.96
N ILE A 81 -18.97 7.62 7.06
CA ILE A 81 -18.45 8.61 8.01
C ILE A 81 -17.14 8.12 8.65
N LEU A 82 -17.10 6.86 9.11
CA LEU A 82 -15.90 6.29 9.72
C LEU A 82 -14.73 6.24 8.72
N ARG A 83 -14.99 5.89 7.46
CA ARG A 83 -13.98 5.91 6.38
C ARG A 83 -13.43 7.30 6.14
N THR A 84 -14.29 8.31 6.12
CA THR A 84 -13.89 9.71 5.97
C THR A 84 -12.99 10.15 7.14
N ILE A 85 -13.36 9.81 8.37
CA ILE A 85 -12.57 10.12 9.57
C ILE A 85 -11.19 9.43 9.50
N ILE A 86 -11.16 8.13 9.17
CA ILE A 86 -9.90 7.37 9.05
C ILE A 86 -9.03 7.97 7.95
N SER A 87 -9.59 8.32 6.79
CA SER A 87 -8.84 8.93 5.69
C SER A 87 -8.32 10.32 6.03
N ALA A 88 -9.11 11.14 6.72
CA ALA A 88 -8.67 12.44 7.21
C ALA A 88 -7.47 12.29 8.17
N PHE A 89 -7.55 11.31 9.07
CA PHE A 89 -6.44 10.99 9.97
C PHE A 89 -5.22 10.45 9.20
N GLY A 90 -5.43 9.64 8.14
CA GLY A 90 -4.39 9.18 7.24
C GLY A 90 -3.66 10.35 6.52
N ILE A 91 -4.40 11.35 6.07
CA ILE A 91 -3.83 12.57 5.46
C ILE A 91 -3.03 13.36 6.49
N ALA A 92 -3.56 13.54 7.71
CA ALA A 92 -2.87 14.24 8.78
C ALA A 92 -1.54 13.55 9.19
N THR A 93 -1.55 12.21 9.32
CA THR A 93 -0.32 11.45 9.61
C THR A 93 0.67 11.48 8.45
N SER A 94 0.19 11.54 7.21
CA SER A 94 1.04 11.70 6.03
C SER A 94 1.72 13.07 5.99
N TRP A 95 0.98 14.11 6.36
CA TRP A 95 1.55 15.46 6.51
C TRP A 95 2.66 15.49 7.58
N TYR A 96 2.37 14.94 8.76
CA TYR A 96 3.37 14.84 9.83
C TYR A 96 4.58 14.00 9.40
N GLY A 97 4.34 12.85 8.77
CA GLY A 97 5.38 11.99 8.21
C GLY A 97 6.26 12.67 7.15
N SER A 98 5.72 13.68 6.46
CA SER A 98 6.48 14.47 5.47
C SER A 98 7.38 15.52 6.12
N ILE A 99 7.09 15.95 7.33
CA ILE A 99 7.93 16.88 8.10
C ILE A 99 9.11 16.14 8.75
N TYR A 100 8.87 14.95 9.25
CA TYR A 100 9.85 14.19 10.05
C TYR A 100 11.22 14.00 9.38
N PRO A 101 11.35 13.66 8.08
CA PRO A 101 12.66 13.51 7.43
C PRO A 101 13.51 14.79 7.40
N PHE A 102 12.88 15.96 7.47
CA PHE A 102 13.60 17.24 7.60
C PHE A 102 14.15 17.44 9.02
N LEU A 103 13.39 17.04 10.04
CA LEU A 103 13.83 17.11 11.44
C LEU A 103 14.91 16.06 11.78
N VAL A 104 15.09 15.04 10.96
CA VAL A 104 16.23 14.10 11.09
C VAL A 104 17.53 14.74 10.62
N ASN A 105 17.49 15.76 9.74
CA ASN A 105 18.67 16.51 9.33
C ASN A 105 19.14 17.41 10.48
N PRO A 106 20.39 17.25 11.00
CA PRO A 106 20.85 17.97 12.19
C PRO A 106 20.77 19.48 12.06
N LYS A 107 21.13 20.04 10.90
CA LYS A 107 21.07 21.49 10.67
C LYS A 107 19.66 22.07 10.75
N LEU A 108 18.69 21.33 10.22
CA LEU A 108 17.29 21.76 10.28
C LEU A 108 16.68 21.52 11.66
N LEU A 109 17.12 20.48 12.34
CA LEU A 109 16.75 20.21 13.73
C LEU A 109 17.26 21.33 14.66
N ASP A 110 18.53 21.71 14.54
CA ASP A 110 19.11 22.80 15.32
C ASP A 110 18.34 24.11 15.09
N ARG A 111 18.04 24.45 13.84
CA ARG A 111 17.23 25.63 13.51
C ARG A 111 15.81 25.57 14.09
N ALA A 112 15.18 24.40 14.07
CA ALA A 112 13.85 24.22 14.65
C ALA A 112 13.88 24.32 16.18
N THR A 113 14.92 23.77 16.82
CA THR A 113 15.13 23.84 18.27
C THR A 113 15.35 25.29 18.73
N GLU A 114 16.21 26.04 18.03
CA GLU A 114 16.42 27.45 18.31
C GLU A 114 15.12 28.27 18.21
N ALA A 115 14.33 28.01 17.17
CA ALA A 115 13.02 28.68 17.02
C ALA A 115 12.06 28.33 18.17
N MET A 116 12.07 27.08 18.66
CA MET A 116 11.24 26.68 19.80
C MET A 116 11.70 27.32 21.11
N GLU A 117 13.02 27.40 21.36
CA GLU A 117 13.57 28.09 22.54
C GLU A 117 13.21 29.57 22.56
N LEU A 118 13.25 30.23 21.39
CA LEU A 118 12.82 31.63 21.26
C LEU A 118 11.31 31.78 21.55
N ALA A 119 10.47 30.82 21.09
CA ALA A 119 9.05 30.83 21.40
C ALA A 119 8.77 30.68 22.90
N ASP A 120 9.51 29.77 23.55
CA ASP A 120 9.40 29.56 25.01
C ASP A 120 9.83 30.82 25.80
N ALA A 121 10.76 31.62 25.25
CA ALA A 121 11.14 32.91 25.79
C ALA A 121 10.13 34.04 25.47
N GLY A 122 9.01 33.74 24.82
CA GLY A 122 7.96 34.71 24.46
C GLY A 122 8.33 35.60 23.27
N MET A 123 9.36 35.26 22.50
CA MET A 123 9.75 35.97 21.29
C MET A 123 8.97 35.45 20.09
N PRO A 124 8.64 36.32 19.11
CA PRO A 124 7.96 35.89 17.90
C PRO A 124 8.87 34.95 17.09
N THR A 125 8.37 33.78 16.77
CA THR A 125 9.09 32.78 15.97
C THR A 125 8.28 32.35 14.78
N ASP A 126 8.96 31.96 13.70
CA ASP A 126 8.34 31.47 12.48
C ASP A 126 8.89 30.08 12.14
N LEU A 127 8.00 29.08 12.13
CA LEU A 127 8.26 27.73 11.70
C LEU A 127 7.61 27.41 10.33
N SER A 128 7.06 28.40 9.63
CA SER A 128 6.40 28.21 8.33
C SER A 128 7.35 27.62 7.29
N TRP A 129 8.64 27.96 7.37
CA TRP A 129 9.68 27.43 6.49
C TRP A 129 9.73 25.87 6.50
N LEU A 130 9.50 25.24 7.64
CA LEU A 130 9.51 23.77 7.75
C LEU A 130 8.30 23.16 7.03
N SER A 131 7.15 23.80 7.14
CA SER A 131 5.95 23.43 6.39
C SER A 131 6.15 23.61 4.88
N GLU A 132 6.72 24.74 4.45
CA GLU A 132 6.99 25.02 3.04
C GLU A 132 7.95 24.00 2.43
N MET A 133 9.01 23.65 3.14
CA MET A 133 9.97 22.62 2.70
C MET A 133 9.36 21.21 2.60
N SER A 134 8.39 20.88 3.45
CA SER A 134 7.76 19.55 3.48
C SER A 134 6.62 19.38 2.46
N ILE A 135 6.05 20.48 1.94
CA ILE A 135 4.97 20.44 0.92
C ILE A 135 5.34 19.58 -0.31
N PRO A 136 6.52 19.74 -0.95
CA PRO A 136 6.88 18.91 -2.11
C PRO A 136 6.90 17.41 -1.80
N LEU A 137 7.40 17.04 -0.63
CA LEU A 137 7.42 15.64 -0.17
C LEU A 137 6.01 15.10 0.04
N PHE A 138 5.17 15.85 0.76
CA PHE A 138 3.78 15.51 1.02
C PHE A 138 2.97 15.32 -0.27
N ILE A 139 3.02 16.32 -1.17
CA ILE A 139 2.28 16.28 -2.44
C ILE A 139 2.74 15.10 -3.29
N SER A 140 4.04 14.84 -3.37
CA SER A 140 4.58 13.74 -4.15
C SER A 140 4.13 12.38 -3.60
N PHE A 141 4.14 12.23 -2.29
CA PHE A 141 3.67 10.99 -1.65
C PHE A 141 2.17 10.78 -1.88
N MET A 142 1.35 11.82 -1.71
CA MET A 142 -0.09 11.77 -1.99
C MET A 142 -0.38 11.50 -3.47
N ALA A 143 0.42 12.06 -4.39
CA ALA A 143 0.28 11.78 -5.82
C ALA A 143 0.56 10.31 -6.15
N MET A 144 1.57 9.68 -5.52
CA MET A 144 1.83 8.24 -5.70
C MET A 144 0.68 7.37 -5.19
N GLN A 145 0.09 7.73 -4.05
CA GLN A 145 -1.11 7.06 -3.53
C GLN A 145 -2.30 7.21 -4.49
N LEU A 146 -2.51 8.40 -5.03
CA LEU A 146 -3.58 8.65 -5.98
C LEU A 146 -3.39 7.83 -7.28
N ILE A 147 -2.18 7.77 -7.82
CA ILE A 147 -1.85 6.96 -9.00
C ILE A 147 -2.16 5.48 -8.75
N HIS A 148 -1.76 4.95 -7.59
CA HIS A 148 -2.07 3.60 -7.15
C HIS A 148 -3.57 3.32 -7.16
N GLU A 149 -4.36 4.22 -6.56
CA GLU A 149 -5.81 4.05 -6.44
C GLU A 149 -6.54 4.20 -7.79
N ILE A 150 -6.10 5.14 -8.62
CA ILE A 150 -6.64 5.31 -9.98
C ILE A 150 -6.45 4.01 -10.79
N ALA A 151 -5.32 3.32 -10.66
CA ALA A 151 -5.08 2.06 -11.33
C ALA A 151 -6.09 0.98 -10.91
N HIS A 152 -6.40 0.86 -9.63
CA HIS A 152 -7.47 -0.03 -9.14
C HIS A 152 -8.83 0.32 -9.78
N GLN A 153 -9.20 1.61 -9.80
CA GLN A 153 -10.49 2.05 -10.35
C GLN A 153 -10.59 1.81 -11.86
N ILE A 154 -9.49 2.02 -12.60
CA ILE A 154 -9.44 1.74 -14.05
C ILE A 154 -9.69 0.25 -14.31
N VAL A 155 -9.03 -0.65 -13.57
CA VAL A 155 -9.23 -2.09 -13.75
C VAL A 155 -10.63 -2.50 -13.34
N ALA A 156 -11.16 -2.04 -12.22
CA ALA A 156 -12.53 -2.31 -11.80
C ALA A 156 -13.53 -1.93 -12.91
N LYS A 157 -13.41 -0.71 -13.43
CA LYS A 157 -14.28 -0.22 -14.51
C LYS A 157 -14.12 -1.02 -15.81
N SER A 158 -12.89 -1.36 -16.20
CA SER A 158 -12.61 -2.10 -17.45
C SER A 158 -13.13 -3.54 -17.39
N ARG A 159 -13.19 -4.13 -16.20
CA ARG A 159 -13.69 -5.50 -15.95
C ARG A 159 -15.17 -5.54 -15.52
N ASN A 160 -15.87 -4.39 -15.56
CA ASN A 160 -17.29 -4.24 -15.24
C ASN A 160 -17.66 -4.72 -13.82
N PHE A 161 -16.86 -4.35 -12.83
CA PHE A 161 -17.25 -4.46 -11.41
C PHE A 161 -16.98 -3.13 -10.68
N GLU A 162 -17.62 -2.96 -9.54
CA GLU A 162 -17.53 -1.73 -8.76
C GLU A 162 -16.59 -1.89 -7.58
N ALA A 163 -15.77 -0.87 -7.35
CA ALA A 163 -14.93 -0.72 -6.18
C ALA A 163 -15.34 0.50 -5.35
N THR A 164 -15.04 0.46 -4.06
CA THR A 164 -15.30 1.60 -3.17
C THR A 164 -14.29 2.71 -3.41
N ILE A 165 -14.61 3.91 -2.90
CA ILE A 165 -13.59 4.96 -2.73
C ILE A 165 -12.55 4.44 -1.72
N PRO A 166 -11.26 4.65 -1.98
CA PRO A 166 -10.19 4.18 -1.10
C PRO A 166 -10.26 4.81 0.28
N THR A 167 -9.94 4.03 1.29
CA THR A 167 -9.75 4.51 2.67
C THR A 167 -8.26 4.57 2.95
N LEU A 168 -7.73 5.75 3.21
CA LEU A 168 -6.33 5.93 3.56
C LEU A 168 -6.10 5.49 5.01
N VAL A 169 -5.24 4.49 5.21
CA VAL A 169 -4.94 3.95 6.54
C VAL A 169 -3.78 4.72 7.14
N PRO A 170 -3.98 5.39 8.27
CA PRO A 170 -2.92 6.15 8.92
C PRO A 170 -1.80 5.26 9.44
N SER A 171 -0.58 5.79 9.43
CA SER A 171 0.59 5.19 10.05
C SER A 171 1.36 6.24 10.82
N VAL A 172 1.65 5.95 12.07
CA VAL A 172 2.45 6.84 12.92
C VAL A 172 3.93 6.83 12.49
N MET A 173 4.39 5.73 11.87
CA MET A 173 5.81 5.59 11.48
C MET A 173 6.13 6.12 10.10
N SER A 174 5.21 6.00 9.15
CA SER A 174 5.45 6.31 7.72
C SER A 174 4.38 7.22 7.11
N GLY A 175 3.46 7.76 7.92
CA GLY A 175 2.35 8.58 7.46
C GLY A 175 1.17 7.77 6.95
N ILE A 176 1.25 7.20 5.77
CA ILE A 176 0.23 6.28 5.21
C ILE A 176 0.84 4.91 5.01
N THR A 177 0.26 3.89 5.65
CA THR A 177 0.72 2.49 5.51
C THR A 177 0.19 1.85 4.24
N SER A 178 -1.07 2.15 3.89
CA SER A 178 -1.75 1.60 2.71
C SER A 178 -3.08 2.29 2.51
N SER A 179 -3.69 2.05 1.36
CA SER A 179 -5.09 2.32 1.11
C SER A 179 -5.88 1.01 1.06
N ILE A 180 -7.12 1.06 1.51
CA ILE A 180 -8.02 -0.09 1.45
C ILE A 180 -9.15 0.25 0.49
N THR A 181 -9.15 -0.43 -0.65
CA THR A 181 -10.22 -0.37 -1.65
C THR A 181 -10.99 -1.67 -1.63
N SER A 182 -12.24 -1.64 -1.23
CA SER A 182 -13.11 -2.81 -1.16
C SER A 182 -13.91 -2.96 -2.45
N LEU A 183 -14.25 -4.19 -2.80
CA LEU A 183 -15.13 -4.46 -3.93
C LEU A 183 -16.59 -4.28 -3.50
N LYS A 184 -17.38 -3.55 -4.30
CA LYS A 184 -18.83 -3.41 -4.13
C LYS A 184 -19.60 -4.51 -4.87
N SER A 185 -19.03 -4.99 -5.97
CA SER A 185 -19.57 -6.12 -6.71
C SER A 185 -18.51 -7.20 -6.91
N SER A 186 -18.93 -8.43 -7.12
CA SER A 186 -18.03 -9.56 -7.32
C SER A 186 -17.37 -9.48 -8.70
N PRO A 187 -16.04 -9.69 -8.82
CA PRO A 187 -15.41 -9.95 -10.10
C PRO A 187 -15.96 -11.23 -10.73
N LYS A 188 -16.09 -11.25 -12.06
CA LYS A 188 -16.67 -12.38 -12.80
C LYS A 188 -15.81 -13.64 -12.73
N ASN A 189 -14.51 -13.47 -12.60
CA ASN A 189 -13.55 -14.57 -12.56
C ASN A 189 -12.34 -14.22 -11.69
N LYS A 190 -11.49 -15.22 -11.44
CA LYS A 190 -10.29 -15.05 -10.62
C LYS A 190 -9.28 -14.11 -11.26
N GLN A 191 -9.19 -14.10 -12.59
CA GLN A 191 -8.26 -13.23 -13.33
C GLN A 191 -8.59 -11.76 -13.10
N ASP A 192 -9.86 -11.39 -13.15
CA ASP A 192 -10.30 -10.01 -12.90
C ASP A 192 -9.94 -9.56 -11.46
N LEU A 193 -10.09 -10.46 -10.48
CA LEU A 193 -9.68 -10.18 -9.10
C LEU A 193 -8.16 -9.98 -8.97
N VAL A 194 -7.40 -10.78 -9.71
CA VAL A 194 -5.94 -10.70 -9.73
C VAL A 194 -5.48 -9.42 -10.39
N ASP A 195 -6.02 -9.12 -11.58
CA ASP A 195 -5.71 -7.89 -12.32
C ASP A 195 -5.99 -6.66 -11.46
N PHE A 196 -7.13 -6.67 -10.74
CA PHE A 196 -7.45 -5.61 -9.78
C PHE A 196 -6.45 -5.53 -8.63
N ALA A 197 -6.13 -6.66 -7.99
CA ALA A 197 -5.25 -6.68 -6.82
C ALA A 197 -3.82 -6.22 -7.14
N VAL A 198 -3.34 -6.46 -8.36
CA VAL A 198 -1.97 -6.13 -8.80
C VAL A 198 -1.88 -4.73 -9.42
N ALA A 199 -2.96 -4.22 -9.99
CA ALA A 199 -2.96 -2.97 -10.76
C ALA A 199 -2.40 -1.78 -9.97
N GLY A 200 -2.92 -1.53 -8.78
CA GLY A 200 -2.48 -0.44 -7.92
C GLY A 200 -1.00 -0.55 -7.54
N PRO A 201 -0.59 -1.64 -6.86
CA PRO A 201 0.79 -1.82 -6.44
C PRO A 201 1.80 -1.79 -7.59
N LEU A 202 1.49 -2.41 -8.73
CA LEU A 202 2.39 -2.43 -9.89
C LEU A 202 2.55 -1.03 -10.50
N THR A 203 1.44 -0.33 -10.73
CA THR A 203 1.47 1.05 -11.26
C THR A 203 2.14 2.00 -10.30
N GLY A 204 1.82 1.90 -8.99
CA GLY A 204 2.47 2.66 -7.94
C GLY A 204 3.97 2.41 -7.85
N MET A 205 4.42 1.16 -8.01
CA MET A 205 5.83 0.80 -8.03
C MET A 205 6.57 1.42 -9.22
N ILE A 206 5.99 1.35 -10.42
CA ILE A 206 6.57 1.99 -11.61
C ILE A 206 6.68 3.50 -11.42
N GLY A 207 5.60 4.15 -10.99
CA GLY A 207 5.61 5.59 -10.71
C GLY A 207 6.61 5.98 -9.64
N SER A 208 6.75 5.16 -8.59
CA SER A 208 7.72 5.38 -7.51
C SER A 208 9.18 5.27 -7.98
N ILE A 209 9.49 4.32 -8.87
CA ILE A 209 10.83 4.20 -9.49
C ILE A 209 11.14 5.43 -10.33
N LEU A 210 10.20 5.89 -11.15
CA LEU A 210 10.39 7.10 -11.97
C LEU A 210 10.61 8.34 -11.11
N LEU A 211 9.79 8.51 -10.06
CA LEU A 211 9.93 9.61 -9.12
C LEU A 211 11.25 9.56 -8.34
N LEU A 212 11.66 8.35 -7.91
CA LEU A 212 12.95 8.13 -7.24
C LEU A 212 14.11 8.52 -8.17
N CYS A 213 14.16 8.00 -9.40
CA CYS A 213 15.20 8.33 -10.36
C CYS A 213 15.27 9.84 -10.66
N TYR A 214 14.10 10.48 -10.85
CA TYR A 214 14.04 11.92 -11.06
C TYR A 214 14.58 12.69 -9.84
N GLY A 215 14.14 12.33 -8.63
CA GLY A 215 14.63 12.96 -7.40
C GLY A 215 16.12 12.71 -7.14
N LEU A 216 16.66 11.55 -7.51
CA LEU A 216 18.10 11.24 -7.43
C LEU A 216 18.92 12.10 -8.42
N THR A 217 18.40 12.32 -9.63
CA THR A 217 19.02 13.24 -10.58
C THR A 217 19.10 14.65 -9.99
N LEU A 218 18.01 15.13 -9.39
CA LEU A 218 18.00 16.44 -8.73
C LEU A 218 18.95 16.49 -7.53
N THR A 219 19.08 15.39 -6.78
CA THR A 219 20.06 15.31 -5.68
C THR A 219 21.50 15.39 -6.19
N ALA A 220 21.80 14.67 -7.25
CA ALA A 220 23.16 14.60 -7.82
C ALA A 220 23.59 15.93 -8.49
N THR A 221 22.65 16.74 -8.97
CA THR A 221 22.91 18.01 -9.64
C THR A 221 22.75 19.23 -8.73
N ALA A 222 22.30 19.04 -7.48
CA ALA A 222 22.09 20.14 -6.54
C ALA A 222 23.42 20.67 -5.99
N ASP A 223 23.46 21.97 -5.77
CA ASP A 223 24.58 22.61 -5.08
C ASP A 223 24.67 22.13 -3.62
N SER A 224 25.90 22.08 -3.08
CA SER A 224 26.14 21.61 -1.70
C SER A 224 25.38 22.41 -0.63
N SER A 225 25.08 23.67 -0.86
CA SER A 225 24.23 24.49 0.02
C SER A 225 22.78 24.05 0.01
N MET A 226 22.26 23.65 -1.14
CA MET A 226 20.88 23.11 -1.26
C MET A 226 20.76 21.72 -0.64
N VAL A 227 21.75 20.83 -0.86
CA VAL A 227 21.75 19.47 -0.28
C VAL A 227 21.67 19.53 1.24
N GLN A 228 22.24 20.54 1.88
CA GLN A 228 22.16 20.71 3.33
C GLN A 228 20.75 20.99 3.87
N THR A 229 19.83 21.42 3.00
CA THR A 229 18.42 21.66 3.34
C THR A 229 17.51 20.48 2.99
N PHE A 230 18.06 19.42 2.39
CA PHE A 230 17.27 18.26 2.00
C PHE A 230 16.92 17.38 3.21
N PRO A 231 15.79 16.66 3.15
CA PRO A 231 15.43 15.68 4.16
C PRO A 231 16.50 14.59 4.28
N GLY A 232 16.81 14.18 5.50
CA GLY A 232 17.77 13.15 5.81
C GLY A 232 17.09 11.78 5.97
N ILE A 233 17.65 10.75 5.36
CA ILE A 233 17.23 9.37 5.59
C ILE A 233 18.38 8.58 6.21
N PRO A 234 18.13 7.86 7.32
CA PRO A 234 19.13 6.96 7.89
C PRO A 234 19.59 5.91 6.87
N LEU A 235 20.89 5.75 6.75
CA LEU A 235 21.52 4.81 5.82
C LEU A 235 20.99 3.37 6.00
N VAL A 236 20.70 2.99 7.24
CA VAL A 236 20.12 1.68 7.58
C VAL A 236 18.78 1.43 6.86
N ILE A 237 17.95 2.46 6.70
CA ILE A 237 16.65 2.36 6.00
C ILE A 237 16.87 2.17 4.50
N LEU A 238 17.78 2.93 3.91
CA LEU A 238 18.08 2.83 2.48
C LEU A 238 18.62 1.44 2.11
N ARG A 239 19.42 0.84 2.96
CA ARG A 239 19.99 -0.51 2.73
C ARG A 239 18.99 -1.65 2.87
N GLN A 240 17.82 -1.42 3.47
CA GLN A 240 16.77 -2.45 3.55
C GLN A 240 16.08 -2.73 2.21
N SER A 241 16.18 -1.82 1.25
CA SER A 241 15.61 -1.99 -0.09
C SER A 241 16.71 -2.23 -1.12
N SER A 242 16.85 -3.46 -1.60
CA SER A 242 17.85 -3.79 -2.62
C SER A 242 17.66 -2.98 -3.91
N LEU A 243 16.41 -2.77 -4.33
CA LEU A 243 16.11 -2.00 -5.54
C LEU A 243 16.30 -0.48 -5.29
N GLY A 244 15.66 0.06 -4.25
CA GLY A 244 15.75 1.49 -3.94
C GLY A 244 17.17 1.89 -3.55
N GLY A 245 17.81 1.15 -2.67
CA GLY A 245 19.20 1.37 -2.29
C GLY A 245 20.17 1.22 -3.44
N GLY A 246 19.98 0.21 -4.30
CA GLY A 246 20.82 0.03 -5.49
C GLY A 246 20.72 1.19 -6.48
N LEU A 247 19.53 1.75 -6.70
CA LEU A 247 19.36 2.94 -7.52
C LEU A 247 20.07 4.15 -6.90
N ILE A 248 19.94 4.36 -5.59
CA ILE A 248 20.63 5.44 -4.89
C ILE A 248 22.16 5.31 -5.06
N ASP A 249 22.70 4.12 -4.91
CA ASP A 249 24.14 3.86 -5.07
C ASP A 249 24.62 4.13 -6.50
N ILE A 250 23.82 3.79 -7.51
CA ILE A 250 24.13 4.06 -8.92
C ILE A 250 24.15 5.57 -9.21
N PHE A 251 23.15 6.32 -8.72
CA PHE A 251 23.00 7.75 -9.06
C PHE A 251 23.94 8.67 -8.28
N LEU A 252 24.20 8.34 -7.00
CA LEU A 252 25.04 9.17 -6.14
C LEU A 252 26.52 8.76 -6.13
N GLY A 253 26.82 7.65 -6.74
CA GLY A 253 28.18 7.08 -6.83
C GLY A 253 28.28 5.73 -6.14
N ASN A 254 29.01 4.82 -6.78
CA ASN A 254 29.22 3.48 -6.28
C ASN A 254 29.91 3.51 -4.92
N GLY A 255 29.26 2.97 -3.92
CA GLY A 255 29.81 2.85 -2.58
C GLY A 255 29.25 3.83 -1.55
N VAL A 256 28.31 4.74 -1.91
CA VAL A 256 27.63 5.63 -0.94
C VAL A 256 26.95 4.83 0.18
N LEU A 257 26.42 3.65 -0.15
CA LEU A 257 25.77 2.76 0.83
C LEU A 257 26.72 1.74 1.45
N ASN A 258 28.01 1.71 1.06
CA ASN A 258 28.97 0.77 1.57
C ASN A 258 29.49 1.20 2.95
N VAL A 259 29.20 0.41 3.96
CA VAL A 259 29.76 0.57 5.31
C VAL A 259 30.41 -0.74 5.72
N PRO A 260 31.63 -0.72 6.28
CA PRO A 260 32.33 -1.93 6.71
C PRO A 260 31.50 -2.78 7.68
N ALA A 261 31.56 -4.09 7.55
CA ALA A 261 30.91 -5.04 8.44
C ALA A 261 31.70 -5.20 9.76
N SER A 262 31.82 -4.10 10.52
CA SER A 262 32.48 -4.05 11.82
C SER A 262 31.54 -3.45 12.88
N ALA A 263 31.87 -3.54 14.16
CA ALA A 263 31.11 -2.89 15.23
C ALA A 263 31.06 -1.37 15.02
N GLU A 264 32.16 -0.75 14.59
CA GLU A 264 32.22 0.67 14.22
C GLU A 264 31.33 0.96 12.99
N GLY A 265 31.33 0.04 12.01
CA GLY A 265 30.44 0.13 10.84
C GLY A 265 28.97 0.04 11.20
N ALA A 266 28.58 -0.77 12.19
CA ALA A 266 27.20 -0.86 12.67
C ALA A 266 26.75 0.46 13.33
N GLN A 267 27.62 1.11 14.10
CA GLN A 267 27.35 2.41 14.70
C GLN A 267 27.32 3.52 13.63
N ALA A 268 28.25 3.51 12.69
CA ALA A 268 28.25 4.41 11.54
C ALA A 268 26.98 4.25 10.70
N LEU A 269 26.52 3.02 10.49
CA LEU A 269 25.28 2.74 9.76
C LEU A 269 24.05 3.38 10.44
N ALA A 270 24.00 3.34 11.77
CA ALA A 270 22.88 3.91 12.52
C ALA A 270 22.91 5.46 12.56
N SER A 271 24.10 6.06 12.55
CA SER A 271 24.27 7.50 12.68
C SER A 271 24.41 8.24 11.35
N THR A 272 24.73 7.53 10.25
CA THR A 272 24.89 8.15 8.92
C THR A 272 23.55 8.49 8.31
N LEU A 273 23.41 9.74 7.88
CA LEU A 273 22.25 10.25 7.16
C LEU A 273 22.64 10.57 5.72
N ILE A 274 21.78 10.22 4.80
CA ILE A 274 21.90 10.60 3.39
C ILE A 274 20.82 11.64 3.10
N ALA A 275 21.26 12.83 2.72
CA ALA A 275 20.36 13.90 2.31
C ALA A 275 19.91 13.65 0.86
N LEU A 276 18.62 13.58 0.65
CA LEU A 276 18.02 13.31 -0.67
C LEU A 276 16.97 14.36 -0.99
N HIS A 277 16.86 14.73 -2.26
CA HIS A 277 15.78 15.60 -2.71
C HIS A 277 14.41 15.05 -2.29
N PRO A 278 13.42 15.89 -1.89
CA PRO A 278 12.11 15.44 -1.44
C PRO A 278 11.42 14.42 -2.36
N PHE A 279 11.58 14.54 -3.69
CA PHE A 279 11.06 13.59 -4.67
C PHE A 279 11.74 12.22 -4.59
N ALA A 280 13.03 12.17 -4.30
CA ALA A 280 13.72 10.89 -4.10
C ALA A 280 13.23 10.20 -2.82
N VAL A 281 13.03 10.96 -1.76
CA VAL A 281 12.46 10.45 -0.49
C VAL A 281 11.06 9.91 -0.70
N ALA A 282 10.17 10.68 -1.36
CA ALA A 282 8.81 10.23 -1.66
C ALA A 282 8.81 8.97 -2.53
N GLY A 283 9.63 8.95 -3.59
CA GLY A 283 9.77 7.79 -4.48
C GLY A 283 10.26 6.55 -3.76
N PHE A 284 11.25 6.69 -2.87
CA PHE A 284 11.78 5.58 -2.08
C PHE A 284 10.72 4.96 -1.14
N PHE A 285 10.04 5.77 -0.34
CA PHE A 285 9.02 5.28 0.57
C PHE A 285 7.80 4.72 -0.16
N ALA A 286 7.36 5.38 -1.24
CA ALA A 286 6.27 4.87 -2.06
C ALA A 286 6.63 3.55 -2.74
N LEU A 287 7.89 3.37 -3.18
CA LEU A 287 8.39 2.11 -3.73
C LEU A 287 8.30 0.98 -2.70
N VAL A 288 8.73 1.24 -1.46
CA VAL A 288 8.67 0.24 -0.37
C VAL A 288 7.23 -0.13 -0.06
N VAL A 289 6.33 0.83 0.07
CA VAL A 289 4.90 0.59 0.36
C VAL A 289 4.25 -0.24 -0.76
N ASN A 290 4.48 0.11 -2.03
CA ASN A 290 3.91 -0.62 -3.16
C ASN A 290 4.51 -2.03 -3.30
N ALA A 291 5.80 -2.21 -3.06
CA ALA A 291 6.45 -3.52 -3.07
C ALA A 291 5.89 -4.43 -1.96
N LEU A 292 5.69 -3.89 -0.75
CA LEU A 292 5.06 -4.63 0.35
C LEU A 292 3.62 -5.02 0.05
N ALA A 293 2.86 -4.19 -0.67
CA ALA A 293 1.49 -4.50 -1.09
C ALA A 293 1.42 -5.67 -2.10
N LEU A 294 2.44 -5.89 -2.91
CA LEU A 294 2.52 -7.03 -3.82
C LEU A 294 2.76 -8.38 -3.11
N VAL A 295 3.38 -8.39 -1.93
CA VAL A 295 3.69 -9.64 -1.20
C VAL A 295 2.43 -10.41 -0.80
N PRO A 296 1.39 -9.81 -0.20
CA PRO A 296 0.12 -10.48 0.09
C PRO A 296 -0.61 -10.93 -1.18
N ALA A 297 -0.56 -10.15 -2.26
CA ALA A 297 -1.11 -10.53 -3.56
C ALA A 297 -0.46 -11.82 -4.05
N GLY A 298 0.87 -11.91 -4.04
CA GLY A 298 1.60 -13.11 -4.43
C GLY A 298 1.34 -14.34 -3.54
N ARG A 299 1.10 -14.16 -2.22
CA ARG A 299 0.71 -15.27 -1.32
C ARG A 299 -0.70 -15.77 -1.58
N LYS A 300 -1.65 -14.87 -1.86
CA LYS A 300 -2.99 -15.26 -2.30
C LYS A 300 -2.94 -16.05 -3.62
N PHE A 301 -2.07 -15.66 -4.55
CA PHE A 301 -1.82 -16.43 -5.78
C PHE A 301 -1.43 -17.90 -5.49
N ARG A 302 -0.48 -18.16 -4.59
CA ARG A 302 -0.07 -19.54 -4.27
C ARG A 302 -1.18 -20.38 -3.61
N LEU A 303 -2.10 -19.76 -2.89
CA LEU A 303 -3.21 -20.47 -2.25
C LEU A 303 -4.34 -20.85 -3.22
N TYR A 304 -4.39 -20.19 -4.39
CA TYR A 304 -5.41 -20.44 -5.41
C TYR A 304 -4.89 -21.24 -6.63
N TRP A 305 -3.58 -21.47 -6.74
CA TRP A 305 -2.93 -22.12 -7.90
C TRP A 305 -2.31 -23.51 -7.58
N LYS A 306 -2.70 -24.10 -6.48
CA LYS A 306 -2.39 -25.54 -6.23
C LYS A 306 -3.64 -26.37 -6.26
#